data_03eef1d98d6c25b9ebe744b0a2c54a80
#
_entry.id   03eef1d98d6c25b9ebe744b0a2c54a80
#
_cell.length_a   1.000
_cell.length_b   1.000
_cell.length_c   1.000
_cell.angle_alpha   90.00
_cell.angle_beta   90.00
_cell.angle_gamma   90.00
#
_symmetry.space_group_name_H-M   'P 1'
#
loop_
_entity.id
_entity.type
_entity.pdbx_description
1 polymer ?
#
loop_
_entity_poly.entity_id
_entity_poly.type
_entity_poly.pdbx_seq_one_letter_code
_entity_poly.pdbx_strand_id
1 'polypeptide(L)'
;MKKFVALMLALVMVLALCACGGDNEEAKTDTETKDYSSMTLDELKAEITTVTEGKLTVATSPDFAPYEFYVADDDGEYKIVGFDMALAQLIADKLGLELEVVPMDFDGTINELGSKKVDLGMAGYSPDPDREGLMNFSSVYYTGGQSFVCTKSTESKFTDLASANNADYTIGAQIGSIQADLAKENTPDANIVEMAKVTDIVADMLAGKMDGAFIETAVAETYAKNYPDLVVKFAVPYDKEGSVVGVNKDNDALLAAVNLIIEEAKADGTIDQYVADANELASGEHFILSGGKIIAEE
;
A
#
# COMPACT_ATOMS: atom_id res chain seq x y z
N MET A 1 -1.29 -22.06 66.12
CA MET A 1 -1.54 -22.11 64.65
C MET A 1 -0.49 -21.34 63.85
N LYS A 2 -0.04 -20.15 64.24
CA LYS A 2 0.96 -19.36 63.44
C LYS A 2 2.37 -19.98 63.36
N LYS A 3 2.77 -20.83 64.30
CA LYS A 3 4.11 -21.51 64.31
C LYS A 3 4.15 -22.76 63.45
N PHE A 4 3.04 -23.40 63.18
CA PHE A 4 2.95 -24.57 62.31
C PHE A 4 2.94 -24.22 60.83
N VAL A 5 2.37 -23.03 60.46
CA VAL A 5 2.38 -22.54 59.08
C VAL A 5 3.78 -22.13 58.64
N ALA A 6 4.59 -21.53 59.55
CA ALA A 6 5.95 -21.15 59.23
C ALA A 6 6.88 -22.37 59.02
N LEU A 7 6.61 -23.50 59.71
CA LEU A 7 7.41 -24.72 59.54
C LEU A 7 7.09 -25.47 58.25
N MET A 8 5.83 -25.42 57.78
CA MET A 8 5.43 -26.00 56.49
C MET A 8 5.99 -25.21 55.30
N LEU A 9 6.03 -23.86 55.38
CA LEU A 9 6.64 -23.02 54.35
C LEU A 9 8.15 -23.19 54.24
N ALA A 10 8.85 -23.45 55.37
CA ALA A 10 10.28 -23.73 55.37
C ALA A 10 10.60 -25.11 54.76
N LEU A 11 9.73 -26.12 54.91
CA LEU A 11 9.93 -27.47 54.35
C LEU A 11 9.73 -27.52 52.83
N VAL A 12 8.85 -26.65 52.27
CA VAL A 12 8.64 -26.56 50.81
C VAL A 12 9.81 -25.85 50.12
N MET A 13 10.49 -24.90 50.80
CA MET A 13 11.68 -24.25 50.26
C MET A 13 12.93 -25.16 50.25
N VAL A 14 13.02 -26.12 51.13
CA VAL A 14 14.20 -27.05 51.18
C VAL A 14 14.10 -28.13 50.12
N LEU A 15 12.88 -28.47 49.64
CA LEU A 15 12.71 -29.43 48.55
C LEU A 15 12.93 -28.83 47.15
N ALA A 16 12.96 -27.49 47.03
CA ALA A 16 13.27 -26.80 45.77
C ALA A 16 14.76 -26.61 45.48
N LEU A 17 15.65 -26.93 46.45
CA LEU A 17 17.11 -26.76 46.33
C LEU A 17 17.91 -28.03 46.03
N CYS A 18 17.26 -29.20 45.91
CA CYS A 18 17.91 -30.45 45.56
C CYS A 18 17.74 -30.92 44.11
N ALA A 19 17.25 -30.05 43.22
CA ALA A 19 17.08 -30.35 41.79
C ALA A 19 18.02 -29.50 40.89
N CYS A 20 19.21 -29.13 41.37
CA CYS A 20 20.26 -28.50 40.56
C CYS A 20 21.50 -29.42 40.55
N GLY A 21 21.49 -30.37 39.64
CA GLY A 21 22.62 -31.21 39.33
C GLY A 21 22.30 -32.00 38.06
N GLY A 22 22.35 -31.35 36.93
CA GLY A 22 22.16 -31.94 35.63
C GLY A 22 22.27 -30.84 34.58
N ASP A 23 23.13 -31.01 33.63
CA ASP A 23 23.56 -30.15 32.56
C ASP A 23 22.49 -29.17 32.07
N ASN A 24 22.85 -27.86 32.10
CA ASN A 24 22.12 -26.81 31.34
C ASN A 24 22.26 -27.09 29.84
N GLU A 25 21.46 -27.97 29.29
CA GLU A 25 20.93 -27.76 27.94
C GLU A 25 19.87 -26.69 28.08
N GLU A 26 20.24 -25.43 27.80
CA GLU A 26 19.31 -24.43 27.34
C GLU A 26 18.57 -25.10 26.18
N ALA A 27 17.32 -25.46 26.40
CA ALA A 27 16.42 -25.74 25.31
C ALA A 27 16.32 -24.44 24.48
N LYS A 28 17.26 -24.29 23.52
CA LYS A 28 17.02 -23.50 22.36
C LYS A 28 15.78 -24.12 21.73
N THR A 29 14.63 -23.48 21.91
CA THR A 29 13.55 -23.56 20.96
C THR A 29 14.12 -22.93 19.69
N ASP A 30 14.86 -23.72 18.90
CA ASP A 30 14.99 -23.47 17.47
C ASP A 30 13.54 -23.57 16.95
N THR A 31 12.85 -22.45 16.89
CA THR A 31 11.75 -22.29 15.97
C THR A 31 12.45 -22.36 14.61
N GLU A 32 12.54 -23.57 14.03
CA GLU A 32 12.87 -23.71 12.61
C GLU A 32 11.87 -22.82 11.87
N THR A 33 12.36 -21.68 11.37
CA THR A 33 11.60 -20.85 10.47
C THR A 33 11.32 -21.68 9.24
N LYS A 34 10.06 -22.06 9.04
CA LYS A 34 9.61 -22.88 7.93
C LYS A 34 9.98 -22.15 6.63
N ASP A 35 10.69 -22.81 5.74
CA ASP A 35 11.04 -22.25 4.45
C ASP A 35 9.87 -22.46 3.48
N TYR A 36 9.13 -21.38 3.22
CA TYR A 36 8.01 -21.35 2.30
C TYR A 36 8.42 -21.15 0.83
N SER A 37 9.69 -20.80 0.55
CA SER A 37 10.16 -20.43 -0.79
C SER A 37 10.17 -21.60 -1.77
N SER A 38 10.21 -22.84 -1.28
CA SER A 38 10.25 -24.06 -2.08
C SER A 38 8.88 -24.76 -2.19
N MET A 39 7.85 -24.23 -1.56
CA MET A 39 6.52 -24.84 -1.54
C MET A 39 5.71 -24.49 -2.80
N THR A 40 4.91 -25.44 -3.22
CA THR A 40 3.91 -25.23 -4.28
C THR A 40 2.74 -24.39 -3.75
N LEU A 41 1.98 -23.77 -4.67
CA LEU A 41 0.81 -22.98 -4.29
C LEU A 41 -0.20 -23.78 -3.47
N ASP A 42 -0.43 -25.07 -3.79
CA ASP A 42 -1.36 -25.92 -3.05
C ASP A 42 -0.87 -26.25 -1.64
N GLU A 43 0.43 -26.39 -1.44
CA GLU A 43 1.03 -26.57 -0.11
C GLU A 43 0.91 -25.27 0.71
N LEU A 44 1.14 -24.10 0.08
CA LEU A 44 1.00 -22.80 0.73
C LEU A 44 -0.43 -22.53 1.17
N LYS A 45 -1.43 -22.85 0.34
CA LYS A 45 -2.86 -22.71 0.69
C LYS A 45 -3.23 -23.39 2.00
N ALA A 46 -2.62 -24.53 2.30
CA ALA A 46 -2.90 -25.27 3.54
C ALA A 46 -2.33 -24.59 4.80
N GLU A 47 -1.38 -23.66 4.63
CA GLU A 47 -0.70 -22.95 5.71
C GLU A 47 -1.21 -21.50 5.89
N ILE A 48 -1.90 -20.95 4.87
CA ILE A 48 -2.41 -19.57 4.91
C ILE A 48 -3.54 -19.48 5.92
N THR A 49 -3.45 -18.45 6.76
CA THR A 49 -4.54 -18.02 7.62
C THR A 49 -4.96 -16.61 7.22
N THR A 50 -6.27 -16.36 7.14
CA THR A 50 -6.84 -15.05 6.81
C THR A 50 -7.50 -14.42 8.00
N VAL A 51 -7.60 -13.09 8.02
CA VAL A 51 -8.28 -12.34 9.10
C VAL A 51 -9.73 -12.74 9.20
N THR A 52 -10.38 -12.96 8.06
CA THR A 52 -11.76 -13.50 7.99
C THR A 52 -11.71 -14.85 7.28
N GLU A 53 -12.19 -15.90 7.92
CA GLU A 53 -12.18 -17.25 7.35
C GLU A 53 -12.86 -17.29 5.98
N GLY A 54 -12.17 -17.86 4.98
CA GLY A 54 -12.65 -18.00 3.61
C GLY A 54 -12.58 -16.74 2.76
N LYS A 55 -12.08 -15.63 3.31
CA LYS A 55 -11.95 -14.36 2.59
C LYS A 55 -10.50 -13.87 2.56
N LEU A 56 -10.16 -13.19 1.48
CA LEU A 56 -8.97 -12.36 1.36
C LEU A 56 -9.38 -10.90 1.53
N THR A 57 -9.03 -10.30 2.67
CA THR A 57 -9.38 -8.91 2.96
C THR A 57 -8.26 -7.98 2.47
N VAL A 58 -8.61 -7.00 1.64
CA VAL A 58 -7.64 -6.10 0.98
C VAL A 58 -8.00 -4.64 1.26
N ALA A 59 -7.14 -3.94 2.01
CA ALA A 59 -7.26 -2.50 2.19
C ALA A 59 -6.73 -1.76 0.95
N THR A 60 -7.48 -0.74 0.50
CA THR A 60 -7.14 0.04 -0.70
C THR A 60 -7.59 1.50 -0.56
N SER A 61 -6.98 2.42 -1.33
CA SER A 61 -7.31 3.86 -1.34
C SER A 61 -7.75 4.28 -2.76
N PRO A 62 -9.07 4.19 -3.08
CA PRO A 62 -9.54 4.25 -4.46
C PRO A 62 -9.64 5.69 -5.01
N ASP A 63 -8.54 6.42 -4.97
CA ASP A 63 -8.29 7.75 -5.53
C ASP A 63 -7.00 7.81 -6.37
N PHE A 64 -6.47 6.62 -6.77
CA PHE A 64 -5.15 6.45 -7.32
C PHE A 64 -5.16 5.73 -8.68
N ALA A 65 -6.00 6.23 -9.62
CA ALA A 65 -6.08 5.67 -10.98
C ALA A 65 -4.72 5.75 -11.72
N PRO A 66 -4.27 4.68 -12.40
CA PRO A 66 -4.99 3.46 -12.78
C PRO A 66 -4.84 2.27 -11.81
N TYR A 67 -4.21 2.43 -10.64
CA TYR A 67 -4.01 1.39 -9.64
C TYR A 67 -5.34 0.93 -9.03
N GLU A 68 -6.04 1.85 -8.35
CA GLU A 68 -7.35 1.66 -7.75
C GLU A 68 -8.18 2.95 -7.80
N PHE A 69 -9.41 2.84 -8.28
CA PHE A 69 -10.28 3.99 -8.44
C PHE A 69 -11.75 3.59 -8.59
N TYR A 70 -12.64 4.55 -8.41
CA TYR A 70 -14.06 4.33 -8.63
C TYR A 70 -14.44 4.53 -10.10
N VAL A 71 -15.32 3.64 -10.58
CA VAL A 71 -16.11 3.83 -11.80
C VAL A 71 -17.59 3.71 -11.46
N ALA A 72 -18.45 4.42 -12.21
CA ALA A 72 -19.88 4.17 -12.19
C ALA A 72 -20.22 3.11 -13.24
N ASP A 73 -21.06 2.14 -12.89
CA ASP A 73 -21.65 1.26 -13.89
C ASP A 73 -22.90 1.91 -14.54
N ASP A 74 -23.49 1.22 -15.51
CA ASP A 74 -24.67 1.71 -16.27
C ASP A 74 -25.90 1.98 -15.38
N ASP A 75 -25.97 1.37 -14.20
CA ASP A 75 -27.04 1.56 -13.21
C ASP A 75 -26.71 2.70 -12.22
N GLY A 76 -25.53 3.29 -12.31
CA GLY A 76 -25.02 4.35 -11.43
C GLY A 76 -24.47 3.84 -10.11
N GLU A 77 -24.25 2.53 -9.97
CA GLU A 77 -23.58 1.93 -8.83
C GLU A 77 -22.06 2.09 -8.97
N TYR A 78 -21.40 2.35 -7.84
CA TYR A 78 -19.94 2.56 -7.81
C TYR A 78 -19.20 1.25 -7.60
N LYS A 79 -18.18 1.02 -8.43
CA LYS A 79 -17.25 -0.10 -8.31
C LYS A 79 -15.84 0.40 -8.16
N ILE A 80 -15.05 -0.30 -7.34
CA ILE A 80 -13.60 -0.07 -7.25
C ILE A 80 -12.94 -1.00 -8.27
N VAL A 81 -12.18 -0.40 -9.18
CA VAL A 81 -11.47 -1.08 -10.26
C VAL A 81 -10.03 -0.58 -10.33
N GLY A 82 -9.25 -1.10 -11.25
CA GLY A 82 -7.86 -0.77 -11.45
C GLY A 82 -6.98 -2.01 -11.43
N PHE A 83 -5.73 -1.88 -11.81
CA PHE A 83 -4.87 -3.05 -11.93
C PHE A 83 -4.48 -3.66 -10.56
N ASP A 84 -4.46 -2.88 -9.47
CA ASP A 84 -4.31 -3.41 -8.11
C ASP A 84 -5.51 -4.29 -7.74
N MET A 85 -6.72 -3.86 -8.09
CA MET A 85 -7.94 -4.63 -7.82
C MET A 85 -8.02 -5.89 -8.69
N ALA A 86 -7.57 -5.82 -9.94
CA ALA A 86 -7.47 -6.99 -10.81
C ALA A 86 -6.45 -8.00 -10.28
N LEU A 87 -5.30 -7.55 -9.80
CA LEU A 87 -4.30 -8.40 -9.15
C LEU A 87 -4.83 -8.98 -7.83
N ALA A 88 -5.55 -8.20 -7.01
CA ALA A 88 -6.18 -8.68 -5.78
C ALA A 88 -7.19 -9.81 -6.07
N GLN A 89 -8.01 -9.65 -7.11
CA GLN A 89 -8.95 -10.68 -7.54
C GLN A 89 -8.23 -11.95 -8.02
N LEU A 90 -7.16 -11.80 -8.82
CA LEU A 90 -6.34 -12.94 -9.25
C LEU A 90 -5.75 -13.70 -8.05
N ILE A 91 -5.23 -12.98 -7.05
CA ILE A 91 -4.68 -13.59 -5.84
C ILE A 91 -5.78 -14.36 -5.09
N ALA A 92 -6.95 -13.75 -4.89
CA ALA A 92 -8.08 -14.40 -4.22
C ALA A 92 -8.53 -15.67 -4.96
N ASP A 93 -8.71 -15.60 -6.28
CA ASP A 93 -9.12 -16.72 -7.12
C ASP A 93 -8.11 -17.88 -7.07
N LYS A 94 -6.82 -17.57 -7.20
CA LYS A 94 -5.73 -18.56 -7.14
C LYS A 94 -5.67 -19.24 -5.76
N LEU A 95 -5.97 -18.51 -4.69
CA LEU A 95 -6.02 -19.04 -3.33
C LEU A 95 -7.35 -19.77 -3.00
N GLY A 96 -8.39 -19.58 -3.81
CA GLY A 96 -9.73 -20.14 -3.56
C GLY A 96 -10.46 -19.40 -2.45
N LEU A 97 -10.20 -18.09 -2.28
CA LEU A 97 -10.80 -17.20 -1.30
C LEU A 97 -11.78 -16.22 -1.96
N GLU A 98 -12.77 -15.74 -1.22
CA GLU A 98 -13.62 -14.63 -1.63
C GLU A 98 -12.85 -13.30 -1.41
N LEU A 99 -12.78 -12.44 -2.42
CA LEU A 99 -12.17 -11.10 -2.27
C LEU A 99 -13.12 -10.18 -1.48
N GLU A 100 -12.61 -9.57 -0.41
CA GLU A 100 -13.29 -8.50 0.33
C GLU A 100 -12.44 -7.23 0.28
N VAL A 101 -12.88 -6.24 -0.53
CA VAL A 101 -12.20 -4.96 -0.66
C VAL A 101 -12.67 -4.00 0.44
N VAL A 102 -11.72 -3.40 1.17
CA VAL A 102 -11.96 -2.48 2.28
C VAL A 102 -11.41 -1.10 1.92
N PRO A 103 -12.23 -0.19 1.36
CA PRO A 103 -11.78 1.13 0.95
C PRO A 103 -11.59 2.08 2.14
N MET A 104 -10.51 2.85 2.11
CA MET A 104 -10.19 3.87 3.10
C MET A 104 -9.18 4.89 2.55
N ASP A 105 -8.75 5.87 3.35
CA ASP A 105 -7.66 6.77 2.97
C ASP A 105 -6.30 6.02 3.03
N PHE A 106 -5.32 6.46 2.25
CA PHE A 106 -4.04 5.77 2.03
C PHE A 106 -3.30 5.41 3.34
N ASP A 107 -3.14 6.37 4.26
CA ASP A 107 -2.50 6.13 5.55
C ASP A 107 -3.31 5.16 6.43
N GLY A 108 -4.62 5.14 6.27
CA GLY A 108 -5.52 4.16 6.89
C GLY A 108 -5.20 2.74 6.44
N THR A 109 -4.90 2.51 5.15
CA THR A 109 -4.57 1.18 4.63
C THR A 109 -3.32 0.59 5.30
N ILE A 110 -2.30 1.42 5.51
CA ILE A 110 -1.06 1.06 6.21
C ILE A 110 -1.36 0.69 7.67
N ASN A 111 -2.20 1.50 8.34
CA ASN A 111 -2.56 1.29 9.74
C ASN A 111 -3.40 0.03 9.96
N GLU A 112 -4.38 -0.25 9.09
CA GLU A 112 -5.22 -1.45 9.19
C GLU A 112 -4.40 -2.72 8.93
N LEU A 113 -3.49 -2.70 7.96
CA LEU A 113 -2.58 -3.81 7.69
C LEU A 113 -1.60 -4.03 8.86
N GLY A 114 -0.96 -2.96 9.34
CA GLY A 114 -0.06 -3.03 10.50
C GLY A 114 -0.73 -3.48 11.80
N SER A 115 -2.04 -3.23 11.92
CA SER A 115 -2.87 -3.72 13.03
C SER A 115 -3.44 -5.12 12.80
N LYS A 116 -3.09 -5.78 11.69
CA LYS A 116 -3.52 -7.14 11.30
C LYS A 116 -5.06 -7.28 11.20
N LYS A 117 -5.74 -6.23 10.74
CA LYS A 117 -7.19 -6.22 10.54
C LYS A 117 -7.58 -6.53 9.09
N VAL A 118 -6.62 -6.52 8.19
CA VAL A 118 -6.73 -6.96 6.80
C VAL A 118 -5.56 -7.87 6.46
N ASP A 119 -5.70 -8.68 5.42
CA ASP A 119 -4.67 -9.63 4.99
C ASP A 119 -3.63 -8.94 4.11
N LEU A 120 -4.08 -8.08 3.21
CA LEU A 120 -3.25 -7.35 2.25
C LEU A 120 -3.56 -5.85 2.27
N GLY A 121 -2.55 -5.05 1.90
CA GLY A 121 -2.69 -3.66 1.50
C GLY A 121 -2.26 -3.51 0.04
N MET A 122 -3.14 -2.97 -0.80
CA MET A 122 -2.90 -2.72 -2.22
C MET A 122 -3.41 -1.33 -2.57
N ALA A 123 -2.50 -0.40 -2.70
CA ALA A 123 -2.73 1.02 -2.96
C ALA A 123 -1.46 1.67 -3.57
N GLY A 124 -0.89 1.03 -4.59
CA GLY A 124 0.34 1.49 -5.22
C GLY A 124 1.53 1.58 -4.26
N TYR A 125 1.65 0.70 -3.28
CA TYR A 125 2.71 0.78 -2.25
C TYR A 125 4.10 0.66 -2.87
N SER A 126 5.00 1.56 -2.48
CA SER A 126 6.44 1.39 -2.68
C SER A 126 7.07 0.57 -1.54
N PRO A 127 8.14 -0.20 -1.79
CA PRO A 127 8.85 -0.97 -0.76
C PRO A 127 9.64 -0.04 0.16
N ASP A 128 8.95 0.54 1.14
CA ASP A 128 9.50 1.50 2.08
C ASP A 128 10.06 0.79 3.32
N PRO A 129 11.38 0.84 3.58
CA PRO A 129 11.99 0.24 4.77
C PRO A 129 11.36 0.70 6.09
N ASP A 130 10.86 1.94 6.17
CA ASP A 130 10.22 2.48 7.38
C ASP A 130 8.92 1.75 7.73
N ARG A 131 8.34 1.02 6.76
CA ARG A 131 7.11 0.22 6.94
C ARG A 131 7.38 -1.27 7.19
N GLU A 132 8.64 -1.74 7.10
CA GLU A 132 8.98 -3.16 7.33
C GLU A 132 8.61 -3.65 8.73
N GLY A 133 8.51 -2.77 9.71
CA GLY A 133 8.02 -3.10 11.06
C GLY A 133 6.52 -3.43 11.09
N LEU A 134 5.75 -2.96 10.11
CA LEU A 134 4.29 -3.06 10.06
C LEU A 134 3.80 -4.18 9.13
N MET A 135 4.51 -4.42 8.03
CA MET A 135 4.12 -5.35 6.97
C MET A 135 5.32 -6.04 6.33
N ASN A 136 5.09 -7.13 5.63
CA ASN A 136 6.02 -7.69 4.66
C ASN A 136 5.69 -7.14 3.27
N PHE A 137 6.68 -7.02 2.40
CA PHE A 137 6.51 -6.60 1.01
C PHE A 137 6.65 -7.79 0.06
N SER A 138 5.77 -7.86 -0.93
CA SER A 138 5.88 -8.81 -2.02
C SER A 138 7.02 -8.46 -2.99
N SER A 139 7.26 -9.34 -3.96
CA SER A 139 7.98 -8.98 -5.19
C SER A 139 7.31 -7.79 -5.88
N VAL A 140 8.12 -6.97 -6.56
CA VAL A 140 7.62 -5.86 -7.37
C VAL A 140 6.77 -6.39 -8.53
N TYR A 141 5.50 -5.93 -8.61
CA TYR A 141 4.59 -6.30 -9.69
C TYR A 141 4.51 -5.24 -10.80
N TYR A 142 4.78 -3.97 -10.49
CA TYR A 142 4.77 -2.88 -11.46
C TYR A 142 5.92 -1.91 -11.17
N THR A 143 6.52 -1.34 -12.22
CA THR A 143 7.56 -0.32 -12.07
C THR A 143 7.05 1.00 -12.64
N GLY A 144 6.69 1.90 -11.75
CA GLY A 144 6.26 3.26 -12.04
C GLY A 144 7.38 4.27 -11.79
N GLY A 145 7.00 5.52 -11.66
CA GLY A 145 7.90 6.63 -11.38
C GLY A 145 7.29 7.62 -10.40
N GLN A 146 8.03 8.68 -10.09
CA GLN A 146 7.50 9.79 -9.31
C GLN A 146 7.63 11.06 -10.14
N SER A 147 6.64 11.95 -10.07
CA SER A 147 6.59 13.15 -10.88
C SER A 147 6.22 14.37 -10.04
N PHE A 148 6.81 15.50 -10.41
CA PHE A 148 6.31 16.81 -10.01
C PHE A 148 5.28 17.28 -11.02
N VAL A 149 4.10 17.63 -10.54
CA VAL A 149 2.92 18.03 -11.33
C VAL A 149 2.57 19.48 -11.00
N CYS A 150 2.14 20.23 -12.01
CA CYS A 150 1.65 21.59 -11.83
C CYS A 150 0.48 21.85 -12.79
N THR A 151 0.00 23.09 -12.85
CA THR A 151 -0.99 23.50 -13.87
C THR A 151 -0.34 24.37 -14.93
N LYS A 152 -0.99 24.50 -16.09
CA LYS A 152 -0.56 25.45 -17.14
C LYS A 152 -0.39 26.88 -16.62
N SER A 153 -1.19 27.28 -15.63
CA SER A 153 -1.10 28.61 -15.03
C SER A 153 0.15 28.81 -14.17
N THR A 154 0.68 27.73 -13.58
CA THR A 154 1.87 27.76 -12.72
C THR A 154 3.12 27.20 -13.39
N GLU A 155 2.99 26.59 -14.57
CA GLU A 155 4.06 25.89 -15.28
C GLU A 155 5.33 26.73 -15.48
N SER A 156 5.16 28.01 -15.77
CA SER A 156 6.29 28.93 -15.98
C SER A 156 7.12 29.22 -14.72
N LYS A 157 6.60 28.88 -13.53
CA LYS A 157 7.33 29.02 -12.26
C LYS A 157 8.40 27.94 -12.10
N PHE A 158 8.26 26.80 -12.79
CA PHE A 158 9.05 25.61 -12.59
C PHE A 158 9.92 25.31 -13.80
N THR A 159 11.24 25.51 -13.68
CA THR A 159 12.23 25.19 -14.72
C THR A 159 12.91 23.84 -14.48
N ASP A 160 13.03 23.45 -13.23
CA ASP A 160 13.58 22.20 -12.73
C ASP A 160 13.02 21.91 -11.33
N LEU A 161 13.32 20.75 -10.76
CA LEU A 161 12.82 20.35 -9.45
C LEU A 161 13.28 21.33 -8.34
N ALA A 162 14.50 21.85 -8.41
CA ALA A 162 15.02 22.78 -7.42
C ALA A 162 14.25 24.12 -7.41
N SER A 163 13.66 24.52 -8.55
CA SER A 163 12.84 25.74 -8.64
C SER A 163 11.51 25.64 -7.87
N ALA A 164 11.08 24.42 -7.53
CA ALA A 164 9.89 24.19 -6.69
C ALA A 164 10.16 24.47 -5.20
N ASN A 165 11.44 24.53 -4.77
CA ASN A 165 11.81 24.84 -3.39
C ASN A 165 11.80 26.35 -3.15
N ASN A 166 10.62 26.91 -2.89
CA ASN A 166 10.41 28.34 -2.67
C ASN A 166 9.33 28.55 -1.62
N ALA A 167 9.60 29.41 -0.64
CA ALA A 167 8.70 29.71 0.49
C ALA A 167 7.35 30.34 0.06
N ASP A 168 7.27 30.90 -1.13
CA ASP A 168 6.05 31.48 -1.66
C ASP A 168 5.15 30.43 -2.35
N TYR A 169 5.62 29.16 -2.49
CA TYR A 169 4.87 28.11 -3.18
C TYR A 169 4.20 27.16 -2.20
N THR A 170 3.02 26.70 -2.58
CA THR A 170 2.27 25.64 -1.89
C THR A 170 2.37 24.37 -2.70
N ILE A 171 2.95 23.32 -2.12
CA ILE A 171 3.21 22.03 -2.75
C ILE A 171 2.40 20.95 -2.06
N GLY A 172 1.62 20.20 -2.85
CA GLY A 172 0.76 19.11 -2.37
C GLY A 172 1.46 17.76 -2.37
N ALA A 173 1.10 16.89 -1.40
CA ALA A 173 1.42 15.47 -1.40
C ALA A 173 0.38 14.69 -0.59
N GLN A 174 0.25 13.37 -0.84
CA GLN A 174 -0.68 12.55 -0.06
C GLN A 174 -0.08 12.18 1.30
N ILE A 175 -0.88 12.25 2.37
CA ILE A 175 -0.46 11.93 3.74
C ILE A 175 0.08 10.50 3.82
N GLY A 176 1.25 10.34 4.45
CA GLY A 176 1.85 9.03 4.72
C GLY A 176 2.46 8.34 3.50
N SER A 177 2.50 9.01 2.34
CA SER A 177 3.08 8.49 1.10
C SER A 177 4.56 8.85 0.95
N ILE A 178 5.27 8.13 0.08
CA ILE A 178 6.64 8.50 -0.30
C ILE A 178 6.68 9.86 -1.02
N GLN A 179 5.59 10.28 -1.66
CA GLN A 179 5.47 11.59 -2.29
C GLN A 179 5.53 12.71 -1.26
N ALA A 180 4.97 12.50 -0.05
CA ALA A 180 5.11 13.46 1.06
C ALA A 180 6.55 13.57 1.55
N ASP A 181 7.28 12.45 1.59
CA ASP A 181 8.71 12.46 1.96
C ASP A 181 9.54 13.14 0.86
N LEU A 182 9.29 12.82 -0.41
CA LEU A 182 9.95 13.48 -1.55
C LEU A 182 9.66 15.00 -1.58
N ALA A 183 8.45 15.43 -1.22
CA ALA A 183 8.14 16.85 -1.10
C ALA A 183 8.98 17.52 0.00
N LYS A 184 9.06 16.92 1.18
CA LYS A 184 9.87 17.41 2.31
C LYS A 184 11.37 17.45 1.97
N GLU A 185 11.86 16.45 1.25
CA GLU A 185 13.26 16.33 0.87
C GLU A 185 13.65 17.36 -0.22
N ASN A 186 12.83 17.47 -1.27
CA ASN A 186 13.16 18.27 -2.44
C ASN A 186 12.68 19.72 -2.35
N THR A 187 11.68 20.02 -1.52
CA THR A 187 11.10 21.36 -1.38
C THR A 187 10.96 21.81 0.08
N PRO A 188 12.03 21.71 0.91
CA PRO A 188 11.95 21.97 2.36
C PRO A 188 11.57 23.40 2.72
N ASP A 189 11.79 24.36 1.84
CA ASP A 189 11.44 25.77 2.07
C ASP A 189 10.00 26.10 1.64
N ALA A 190 9.36 25.25 0.84
CA ALA A 190 8.00 25.46 0.38
C ALA A 190 6.96 25.18 1.48
N ASN A 191 5.75 25.72 1.32
CA ASN A 191 4.61 25.37 2.17
C ASN A 191 4.06 24.02 1.71
N ILE A 192 4.44 22.92 2.38
CA ILE A 192 3.96 21.58 2.05
C ILE A 192 2.60 21.35 2.69
N VAL A 193 1.61 20.99 1.88
CA VAL A 193 0.25 20.65 2.30
C VAL A 193 0.00 19.18 2.02
N GLU A 194 -0.11 18.40 3.08
CA GLU A 194 -0.44 16.98 2.99
C GLU A 194 -1.96 16.79 3.07
N MET A 195 -2.53 16.05 2.11
CA MET A 195 -3.97 15.75 2.03
C MET A 195 -4.21 14.24 2.00
N ALA A 196 -5.37 13.81 2.50
CA ALA A 196 -5.71 12.38 2.55
C ALA A 196 -5.89 11.77 1.15
N LYS A 197 -6.34 12.57 0.17
CA LYS A 197 -6.68 12.09 -1.17
C LYS A 197 -5.94 12.84 -2.27
N VAL A 198 -5.45 12.09 -3.26
CA VAL A 198 -4.83 12.67 -4.47
C VAL A 198 -5.86 13.46 -5.28
N THR A 199 -7.13 13.02 -5.31
CA THR A 199 -8.23 13.76 -5.94
C THR A 199 -8.39 15.18 -5.39
N ASP A 200 -8.23 15.37 -4.08
CA ASP A 200 -8.34 16.70 -3.45
C ASP A 200 -7.11 17.56 -3.76
N ILE A 201 -5.91 16.96 -3.84
CA ILE A 201 -4.69 17.65 -4.27
C ILE A 201 -4.87 18.17 -5.70
N VAL A 202 -5.35 17.32 -6.62
CA VAL A 202 -5.61 17.70 -8.01
C VAL A 202 -6.65 18.82 -8.10
N ALA A 203 -7.76 18.70 -7.34
CA ALA A 203 -8.79 19.72 -7.29
C ALA A 203 -8.26 21.07 -6.79
N ASP A 204 -7.42 21.07 -5.76
CA ASP A 204 -6.83 22.29 -5.20
C ASP A 204 -5.77 22.91 -6.13
N MET A 205 -5.00 22.10 -6.89
CA MET A 205 -4.14 22.63 -7.97
C MET A 205 -4.97 23.30 -9.07
N LEU A 206 -6.03 22.65 -9.54
CA LEU A 206 -6.91 23.22 -10.59
C LEU A 206 -7.63 24.48 -10.11
N ALA A 207 -7.96 24.57 -8.82
CA ALA A 207 -8.53 25.76 -8.20
C ALA A 207 -7.52 26.88 -7.93
N GLY A 208 -6.21 26.67 -8.20
CA GLY A 208 -5.15 27.65 -7.98
C GLY A 208 -4.78 27.85 -6.50
N LYS A 209 -5.12 26.90 -5.62
CA LYS A 209 -4.77 26.94 -4.21
C LYS A 209 -3.41 26.29 -3.93
N MET A 210 -2.93 25.45 -4.86
CA MET A 210 -1.59 24.85 -4.83
C MET A 210 -0.86 25.19 -6.13
N ASP A 211 0.46 25.36 -6.03
CA ASP A 211 1.31 25.67 -7.16
C ASP A 211 1.78 24.42 -7.91
N GLY A 212 1.94 23.31 -7.19
CA GLY A 212 2.32 22.00 -7.71
C GLY A 212 2.15 20.90 -6.69
N ALA A 213 2.44 19.66 -7.08
CA ALA A 213 2.35 18.49 -6.21
C ALA A 213 3.33 17.39 -6.63
N PHE A 214 3.68 16.52 -5.70
CA PHE A 214 4.36 15.26 -5.97
C PHE A 214 3.31 14.15 -6.09
N ILE A 215 3.28 13.47 -7.24
CA ILE A 215 2.31 12.40 -7.55
C ILE A 215 3.05 11.28 -8.29
N GLU A 216 2.64 10.03 -8.10
CA GLU A 216 3.13 8.89 -8.89
C GLU A 216 2.89 9.14 -10.38
N THR A 217 3.83 8.71 -11.24
CA THR A 217 3.84 9.13 -12.64
C THR A 217 2.63 8.64 -13.44
N ALA A 218 2.25 7.35 -13.30
CA ALA A 218 1.09 6.81 -14.03
C ALA A 218 -0.21 7.47 -13.57
N VAL A 219 -0.30 7.79 -12.28
CA VAL A 219 -1.43 8.53 -11.70
C VAL A 219 -1.46 9.96 -12.23
N ALA A 220 -0.33 10.65 -12.21
CA ALA A 220 -0.21 12.01 -12.74
C ALA A 220 -0.59 12.09 -14.23
N GLU A 221 -0.14 11.13 -15.04
CA GLU A 221 -0.46 11.04 -16.46
C GLU A 221 -1.94 10.75 -16.69
N THR A 222 -2.55 9.91 -15.87
CA THR A 222 -3.99 9.62 -15.93
C THR A 222 -4.81 10.86 -15.62
N TYR A 223 -4.46 11.60 -14.57
CA TYR A 223 -5.13 12.87 -14.27
C TYR A 223 -4.89 13.92 -15.36
N ALA A 224 -3.70 14.02 -15.93
CA ALA A 224 -3.41 14.98 -17.00
C ALA A 224 -4.18 14.67 -18.31
N LYS A 225 -4.50 13.40 -18.59
CA LYS A 225 -5.40 13.02 -19.72
C LYS A 225 -6.83 13.51 -19.48
N ASN A 226 -7.34 13.42 -18.26
CA ASN A 226 -8.70 13.82 -17.90
C ASN A 226 -8.83 15.33 -17.64
N TYR A 227 -7.75 15.97 -17.20
CA TYR A 227 -7.67 17.42 -16.90
C TYR A 227 -6.58 18.09 -17.71
N PRO A 228 -6.90 18.61 -18.91
CA PRO A 228 -5.90 19.20 -19.83
C PRO A 228 -5.12 20.38 -19.27
N ASP A 229 -5.53 20.96 -18.14
CA ASP A 229 -4.78 22.02 -17.47
C ASP A 229 -3.69 21.51 -16.55
N LEU A 230 -3.66 20.23 -16.23
CA LEU A 230 -2.57 19.61 -15.51
C LEU A 230 -1.37 19.33 -16.43
N VAL A 231 -0.19 19.48 -15.88
CA VAL A 231 1.09 19.26 -16.56
C VAL A 231 1.99 18.38 -15.70
N VAL A 232 2.35 17.20 -16.21
CA VAL A 232 3.39 16.37 -15.63
C VAL A 232 4.73 17.01 -16.01
N LYS A 233 5.38 17.66 -15.05
CA LYS A 233 6.46 18.62 -15.35
C LYS A 233 7.84 17.99 -15.39
N PHE A 234 8.21 17.24 -14.34
CA PHE A 234 9.50 16.56 -14.26
C PHE A 234 9.36 15.21 -13.59
N ALA A 235 10.22 14.28 -13.99
CA ALA A 235 10.46 13.08 -13.20
C ALA A 235 11.21 13.45 -11.89
N VAL A 236 10.82 12.83 -10.80
CA VAL A 236 11.45 12.99 -9.48
C VAL A 236 12.26 11.73 -9.20
N PRO A 237 13.58 11.83 -9.02
CA PRO A 237 14.40 10.68 -8.63
C PRO A 237 13.99 10.15 -7.25
N TYR A 238 13.96 8.85 -7.09
CA TYR A 238 13.70 8.17 -5.82
C TYR A 238 14.35 6.78 -5.84
N ASP A 239 14.57 6.19 -4.65
CA ASP A 239 15.29 4.92 -4.47
C ASP A 239 14.39 3.74 -4.06
N LYS A 240 13.10 4.00 -3.78
CA LYS A 240 12.10 3.00 -3.38
C LYS A 240 11.27 2.56 -4.59
N GLU A 241 11.97 2.06 -5.65
CA GLU A 241 11.35 1.82 -6.95
C GLU A 241 10.40 0.63 -6.95
N GLY A 242 9.31 0.80 -7.69
CA GLY A 242 8.31 -0.23 -7.98
C GLY A 242 7.16 -0.28 -7.00
N SER A 243 6.12 -1.00 -7.41
CA SER A 243 4.91 -1.22 -6.63
C SER A 243 4.85 -2.64 -6.11
N VAL A 244 4.49 -2.79 -4.84
CA VAL A 244 4.47 -4.05 -4.10
C VAL A 244 3.15 -4.23 -3.37
N VAL A 245 2.77 -5.47 -3.10
CA VAL A 245 1.66 -5.79 -2.20
C VAL A 245 2.19 -5.79 -0.77
N GLY A 246 1.54 -5.04 0.11
CA GLY A 246 1.74 -5.15 1.55
C GLY A 246 1.04 -6.40 2.08
N VAL A 247 1.76 -7.25 2.79
CA VAL A 247 1.23 -8.51 3.34
C VAL A 247 1.28 -8.46 4.85
N ASN A 248 0.21 -8.92 5.49
CA ASN A 248 0.13 -8.99 6.94
C ASN A 248 1.40 -9.65 7.53
N LYS A 249 1.99 -8.99 8.53
CA LYS A 249 3.20 -9.45 9.20
C LYS A 249 2.95 -10.82 9.84
N ASP A 250 3.96 -11.67 9.83
CA ASP A 250 3.93 -13.05 10.34
C ASP A 250 3.05 -14.01 9.49
N ASN A 251 2.62 -13.61 8.29
CA ASN A 251 1.93 -14.49 7.34
C ASN A 251 2.84 -14.83 6.14
N ASP A 252 3.94 -15.49 6.43
CA ASP A 252 4.98 -15.79 5.43
C ASP A 252 4.46 -16.75 4.35
N ALA A 253 3.50 -17.62 4.68
CA ALA A 253 2.85 -18.48 3.69
C ALA A 253 2.04 -17.66 2.67
N LEU A 254 1.31 -16.63 3.13
CA LEU A 254 0.58 -15.73 2.24
C LEU A 254 1.55 -14.90 1.38
N LEU A 255 2.63 -14.39 1.98
CA LEU A 255 3.67 -13.67 1.23
C LEU A 255 4.27 -14.53 0.13
N ALA A 256 4.63 -15.79 0.43
CA ALA A 256 5.18 -16.71 -0.55
C ALA A 256 4.17 -17.02 -1.68
N ALA A 257 2.90 -17.21 -1.33
CA ALA A 257 1.85 -17.43 -2.32
C ALA A 257 1.62 -16.22 -3.22
N VAL A 258 1.57 -15.01 -2.65
CA VAL A 258 1.45 -13.75 -3.40
C VAL A 258 2.63 -13.59 -4.36
N ASN A 259 3.86 -13.87 -3.91
CA ASN A 259 5.05 -13.80 -4.76
C ASN A 259 4.99 -14.78 -5.94
N LEU A 260 4.59 -16.04 -5.70
CA LEU A 260 4.42 -17.02 -6.79
C LEU A 260 3.38 -16.54 -7.81
N ILE A 261 2.26 -16.01 -7.37
CA ILE A 261 1.19 -15.53 -8.25
C ILE A 261 1.65 -14.31 -9.05
N ILE A 262 2.37 -13.38 -8.44
CA ILE A 262 2.94 -12.22 -9.12
C ILE A 262 3.94 -12.67 -10.19
N GLU A 263 4.86 -13.58 -9.89
CA GLU A 263 5.86 -14.06 -10.85
C GLU A 263 5.21 -14.78 -12.04
N GLU A 264 4.17 -15.60 -11.81
CA GLU A 264 3.39 -16.21 -12.89
C GLU A 264 2.71 -15.14 -13.75
N ALA A 265 2.02 -14.18 -13.13
CA ALA A 265 1.27 -13.14 -13.84
C ALA A 265 2.18 -12.16 -14.61
N LYS A 266 3.43 -11.95 -14.14
CA LYS A 266 4.46 -11.20 -14.90
C LYS A 266 4.95 -12.02 -16.10
N ALA A 267 5.22 -13.31 -15.89
CA ALA A 267 5.80 -14.15 -16.92
C ALA A 267 4.85 -14.39 -18.10
N ASP A 268 3.55 -14.43 -17.86
CA ASP A 268 2.53 -14.67 -18.90
C ASP A 268 1.90 -13.38 -19.47
N GLY A 269 2.30 -12.19 -18.95
CA GLY A 269 1.82 -10.89 -19.41
C GLY A 269 0.47 -10.46 -18.82
N THR A 270 -0.06 -11.19 -17.85
CA THR A 270 -1.35 -10.86 -17.19
C THR A 270 -1.32 -9.49 -16.52
N ILE A 271 -0.22 -9.14 -15.84
CA ILE A 271 -0.08 -7.83 -15.21
C ILE A 271 -0.06 -6.70 -16.23
N ASP A 272 0.68 -6.88 -17.36
CA ASP A 272 0.72 -5.88 -18.43
C ASP A 272 -0.69 -5.65 -19.03
N GLN A 273 -1.48 -6.73 -19.17
CA GLN A 273 -2.87 -6.62 -19.62
C GLN A 273 -3.73 -5.88 -18.61
N TYR A 274 -3.61 -6.16 -17.30
CA TYR A 274 -4.35 -5.44 -16.26
C TYR A 274 -4.02 -3.95 -16.24
N VAL A 275 -2.75 -3.60 -16.43
CA VAL A 275 -2.32 -2.19 -16.54
C VAL A 275 -2.94 -1.52 -17.76
N ALA A 276 -2.97 -2.20 -18.92
CA ALA A 276 -3.58 -1.68 -20.14
C ALA A 276 -5.09 -1.45 -19.97
N ASP A 277 -5.81 -2.45 -19.44
CA ASP A 277 -7.26 -2.39 -19.21
C ASP A 277 -7.61 -1.29 -18.20
N ALA A 278 -6.84 -1.16 -17.12
CA ALA A 278 -7.05 -0.12 -16.12
C ALA A 278 -6.82 1.30 -16.69
N ASN A 279 -5.82 1.48 -17.56
CA ASN A 279 -5.58 2.74 -18.25
C ASN A 279 -6.73 3.11 -19.21
N GLU A 280 -7.34 2.12 -19.88
CA GLU A 280 -8.51 2.34 -20.71
C GLU A 280 -9.72 2.78 -19.89
N LEU A 281 -10.01 2.07 -18.78
CA LEU A 281 -11.07 2.43 -17.86
C LEU A 281 -10.88 3.82 -17.23
N ALA A 282 -9.65 4.18 -16.87
CA ALA A 282 -9.34 5.46 -16.24
C ALA A 282 -9.37 6.65 -17.20
N SER A 283 -9.49 6.41 -18.52
CA SER A 283 -9.64 7.45 -19.57
C SER A 283 -11.04 7.54 -20.14
N GLY A 284 -12.01 6.76 -19.63
CA GLY A 284 -13.38 6.68 -20.12
C GLY A 284 -14.35 7.63 -19.42
N GLU A 285 -15.56 7.72 -20.00
CA GLU A 285 -16.67 8.55 -19.49
C GLU A 285 -17.16 8.16 -18.07
N HIS A 286 -16.75 7.00 -17.57
CA HIS A 286 -17.16 6.45 -16.27
C HIS A 286 -16.13 6.72 -15.15
N PHE A 287 -15.05 7.44 -15.45
CA PHE A 287 -14.04 7.79 -14.45
C PHE A 287 -14.59 8.80 -13.44
N ILE A 288 -14.45 8.50 -12.12
CA ILE A 288 -15.01 9.33 -11.07
C ILE A 288 -13.91 9.98 -10.26
N LEU A 289 -13.93 11.29 -10.20
CA LEU A 289 -13.12 12.09 -9.30
C LEU A 289 -13.87 12.32 -7.97
N SER A 290 -13.17 12.09 -6.85
CA SER A 290 -13.59 12.38 -5.48
C SER A 290 -14.98 11.91 -5.02
N GLY A 291 -14.99 10.86 -4.24
CA GLY A 291 -16.08 10.57 -3.27
C GLY A 291 -17.49 10.40 -3.85
N GLY A 292 -17.59 9.92 -5.10
CA GLY A 292 -18.89 9.60 -5.71
C GLY A 292 -19.60 10.77 -6.37
N LYS A 293 -18.92 11.85 -6.76
CA LYS A 293 -19.47 12.83 -7.68
C LYS A 293 -18.96 12.55 -9.09
N ILE A 294 -19.86 12.09 -9.96
CA ILE A 294 -19.63 12.08 -11.40
C ILE A 294 -19.41 13.55 -11.78
N ILE A 295 -18.24 13.88 -12.31
CA ILE A 295 -18.06 15.12 -13.05
C ILE A 295 -18.58 14.81 -14.45
N ALA A 296 -19.90 14.93 -14.63
CA ALA A 296 -20.48 14.88 -15.94
C ALA A 296 -19.99 16.10 -16.74
N GLU A 297 -19.57 15.85 -17.97
CA GLU A 297 -19.28 16.91 -18.93
C GLU A 297 -20.48 17.85 -19.05
N GLU A 298 -20.22 19.17 -18.97
CA GLU A 298 -21.10 20.21 -19.55
C GLU A 298 -20.78 20.42 -21.04
#